data_b50b5d5b24180e0fb037b8685af51a10
#
_entry.id   b50b5d5b24180e0fb037b8685af51a10
#
_cell.length_a   1.000
_cell.length_b   1.000
_cell.length_c   1.000
_cell.angle_alpha   90.00
_cell.angle_beta   90.00
_cell.angle_gamma   90.00
#
_symmetry.space_group_name_H-M   'P 1'
#
loop_
_entity.id
_entity.type
_entity.pdbx_description
1 polymer ?
#
loop_
_entity_poly.entity_id
_entity_poly.type
_entity_poly.pdbx_seq_one_letter_code
_entity_poly.pdbx_strand_id
1 'polypeptide(L)'
;MKKVFLGSSLLLTLALLSSCLKDRDNYYESPEFQNAAVVSIINGAPLSNPLDIQFKGTQRWLLNEFYYTYRTNYTRVYSGDRTLYVFNRGESDSLFSKNVTFEPKKRYSIFIVDTLSKMSAVLVRDSVMAPKGDSVLLRLANMSPDAGPVDLYIQGNTTPVAQHIGYKNVSTFVSFKSEKDIKFEVRAAGTNTVLATSDLKNLYNGNQYTIWTSGYKSMHTDNGKLIVETMAHYY
;
A
#
# COMPACT_ATOMS: atom_id res chain seq x y z
N MET A 1 55.21 42.06 -38.24
CA MET A 1 54.86 42.04 -36.82
C MET A 1 53.35 41.91 -36.68
N LYS A 2 52.86 40.69 -36.56
CA LYS A 2 51.44 40.40 -36.21
C LYS A 2 51.47 39.15 -35.35
N LYS A 3 51.33 39.32 -34.07
CA LYS A 3 51.10 38.22 -33.10
C LYS A 3 50.02 38.67 -32.12
N VAL A 4 49.21 37.69 -31.75
CA VAL A 4 48.36 37.62 -30.55
C VAL A 4 46.97 38.23 -30.67
N PHE A 5 46.00 37.33 -30.84
CA PHE A 5 44.71 37.34 -30.15
C PHE A 5 43.97 36.02 -30.46
N LEU A 6 44.44 34.93 -29.82
CA LEU A 6 43.76 33.62 -29.89
C LEU A 6 43.84 32.93 -28.51
N GLY A 7 43.41 33.63 -27.48
CA GLY A 7 43.51 33.07 -26.13
C GLY A 7 42.30 33.30 -25.21
N SER A 8 41.33 34.14 -25.61
CA SER A 8 40.26 34.53 -24.71
C SER A 8 38.88 33.89 -24.96
N SER A 9 38.72 33.12 -26.02
CA SER A 9 37.40 32.58 -26.38
C SER A 9 37.16 31.18 -25.83
N LEU A 10 38.19 30.48 -25.31
CA LEU A 10 38.01 29.09 -24.84
C LEU A 10 37.71 28.98 -23.34
N LEU A 11 37.86 30.03 -22.59
CA LEU A 11 37.57 30.05 -21.13
C LEU A 11 36.11 30.40 -20.80
N LEU A 12 35.34 30.97 -21.75
CA LEU A 12 33.96 31.38 -21.54
C LEU A 12 32.93 30.25 -21.80
N THR A 13 33.33 29.20 -22.51
CA THR A 13 32.42 28.07 -22.84
C THR A 13 32.37 26.99 -21.78
N LEU A 14 33.31 26.95 -20.82
CA LEU A 14 33.30 25.96 -19.74
C LEU A 14 32.41 26.35 -18.54
N ALA A 15 32.04 27.64 -18.45
CA ALA A 15 31.23 28.13 -17.33
C ALA A 15 29.71 27.91 -17.50
N LEU A 16 29.25 27.47 -18.68
CA LEU A 16 27.83 27.27 -18.95
C LEU A 16 27.35 25.82 -18.75
N LEU A 17 28.24 24.88 -18.45
CA LEU A 17 27.87 23.47 -18.24
C LEU A 17 27.67 23.08 -16.77
N SER A 18 27.91 23.98 -15.83
CA SER A 18 27.73 23.67 -14.39
C SER A 18 26.37 24.02 -13.83
N SER A 19 25.45 24.53 -14.65
CA SER A 19 24.14 25.01 -14.17
C SER A 19 23.05 23.93 -14.10
N CYS A 20 23.26 22.74 -14.63
CA CYS A 20 22.20 21.72 -14.69
C CYS A 20 22.30 20.60 -13.65
N LEU A 21 23.26 20.67 -12.73
CA LEU A 21 23.49 19.57 -11.75
C LEU A 21 23.00 19.90 -10.32
N LYS A 22 22.45 21.07 -10.08
CA LYS A 22 22.11 21.51 -8.71
C LYS A 22 20.66 21.25 -8.28
N ASP A 23 19.79 20.81 -9.17
CA ASP A 23 18.36 20.71 -8.86
C ASP A 23 17.88 19.32 -8.45
N ARG A 24 18.76 18.33 -8.37
CA ARG A 24 18.34 16.95 -8.03
C ARG A 24 18.17 16.73 -6.53
N ASP A 25 18.88 17.48 -5.70
CA ASP A 25 18.85 17.30 -4.24
C ASP A 25 17.71 18.09 -3.56
N ASN A 26 17.18 19.13 -4.21
CA ASN A 26 16.11 19.98 -3.66
C ASN A 26 14.69 19.43 -3.92
N TYR A 27 14.54 18.38 -4.72
CA TYR A 27 13.21 17.83 -5.02
C TYR A 27 12.51 17.25 -3.78
N TYR A 28 13.29 16.76 -2.81
CA TYR A 28 12.77 16.23 -1.54
C TYR A 28 12.54 17.32 -0.48
N GLU A 29 13.02 18.54 -0.69
CA GLU A 29 12.88 19.68 0.21
C GLU A 29 11.81 20.68 -0.22
N SER A 30 11.11 20.44 -1.34
CA SER A 30 10.05 21.35 -1.76
C SER A 30 8.97 21.48 -0.68
N PRO A 31 8.38 22.66 -0.47
CA PRO A 31 7.30 22.86 0.52
C PRO A 31 6.13 21.90 0.34
N GLU A 32 5.86 21.48 -0.89
CA GLU A 32 4.83 20.46 -1.20
C GLU A 32 5.17 19.10 -0.62
N PHE A 33 6.46 18.74 -0.54
CA PHE A 33 6.92 17.49 0.07
C PHE A 33 6.83 17.51 1.58
N GLN A 34 7.09 18.65 2.19
CA GLN A 34 7.07 18.83 3.63
C GLN A 34 5.66 18.63 4.20
N ASN A 35 4.63 18.92 3.41
CA ASN A 35 3.22 18.86 3.79
C ASN A 35 2.46 17.69 3.16
N ALA A 36 3.15 16.69 2.62
CA ALA A 36 2.52 15.52 2.03
C ALA A 36 2.64 14.29 2.93
N ALA A 37 1.61 13.46 2.92
CA ALA A 37 1.64 12.06 3.29
C ALA A 37 1.68 11.20 2.03
N VAL A 38 1.98 9.91 2.16
CA VAL A 38 1.86 8.97 1.06
C VAL A 38 0.87 7.87 1.41
N VAL A 39 -0.04 7.58 0.48
CA VAL A 39 -1.19 6.70 0.68
C VAL A 39 -1.25 5.65 -0.42
N SER A 40 -1.41 4.40 -0.03
CA SER A 40 -1.85 3.31 -0.90
C SER A 40 -3.30 2.98 -0.58
N ILE A 41 -4.14 2.76 -1.58
CA ILE A 41 -5.52 2.34 -1.42
C ILE A 41 -5.67 0.93 -1.96
N ILE A 42 -6.37 0.10 -1.23
CA ILE A 42 -6.61 -1.30 -1.54
C ILE A 42 -8.13 -1.53 -1.59
N ASN A 43 -8.64 -2.06 -2.70
CA ASN A 43 -10.02 -2.49 -2.77
C ASN A 43 -10.13 -3.94 -2.27
N GLY A 44 -10.40 -4.07 -0.98
CA GLY A 44 -10.72 -5.33 -0.32
C GLY A 44 -12.23 -5.54 -0.13
N ALA A 45 -13.09 -4.82 -0.85
CA ALA A 45 -14.55 -4.96 -0.78
C ALA A 45 -15.02 -6.04 -1.77
N PRO A 46 -15.33 -7.27 -1.30
CA PRO A 46 -15.79 -8.35 -2.17
C PRO A 46 -17.17 -8.01 -2.75
N LEU A 47 -17.48 -8.55 -3.91
CA LEU A 47 -18.76 -8.36 -4.62
C LEU A 47 -19.06 -6.90 -4.98
N SER A 48 -18.12 -5.98 -4.82
CA SER A 48 -18.32 -4.59 -5.24
C SER A 48 -18.29 -4.49 -6.77
N ASN A 49 -19.10 -3.57 -7.30
CA ASN A 49 -18.83 -3.01 -8.62
C ASN A 49 -17.48 -2.30 -8.61
N PRO A 50 -16.89 -2.00 -9.77
CA PRO A 50 -15.73 -1.11 -9.80
C PRO A 50 -16.02 0.18 -9.05
N LEU A 51 -15.07 0.63 -8.26
CA LEU A 51 -15.22 1.82 -7.42
C LEU A 51 -14.56 3.02 -8.06
N ASP A 52 -15.14 4.19 -7.82
CA ASP A 52 -14.50 5.49 -8.02
C ASP A 52 -14.19 6.09 -6.64
N ILE A 53 -12.98 6.63 -6.47
CA ILE A 53 -12.50 7.11 -5.17
C ILE A 53 -12.03 8.54 -5.29
N GLN A 54 -12.45 9.39 -4.35
CA GLN A 54 -12.14 10.81 -4.33
C GLN A 54 -11.86 11.29 -2.89
N PHE A 55 -10.94 12.23 -2.73
CA PHE A 55 -10.87 13.06 -1.54
C PHE A 55 -11.64 14.37 -1.75
N LYS A 56 -12.33 14.84 -0.71
CA LYS A 56 -13.09 16.11 -0.73
C LYS A 56 -12.18 17.26 -1.19
N GLY A 57 -12.69 18.07 -2.11
CA GLY A 57 -11.98 19.26 -2.61
C GLY A 57 -11.03 18.98 -3.79
N THR A 58 -10.95 17.75 -4.27
CA THR A 58 -10.27 17.44 -5.53
C THR A 58 -11.26 17.53 -6.70
N GLN A 59 -10.82 18.11 -7.82
CA GLN A 59 -11.64 18.18 -9.04
C GLN A 59 -11.58 16.91 -9.90
N ARG A 60 -10.72 15.96 -9.52
CA ARG A 60 -10.51 14.70 -10.24
C ARG A 60 -10.72 13.53 -9.31
N TRP A 61 -11.23 12.46 -9.88
CA TRP A 61 -11.19 11.15 -9.24
C TRP A 61 -9.74 10.79 -8.96
N LEU A 62 -9.45 10.38 -7.74
CA LEU A 62 -8.14 9.85 -7.38
C LEU A 62 -7.91 8.51 -8.09
N LEU A 63 -8.97 7.70 -8.14
CA LEU A 63 -9.02 6.41 -8.81
C LEU A 63 -10.35 6.25 -9.51
N ASN A 64 -10.31 5.70 -10.72
CA ASN A 64 -11.48 5.27 -11.49
C ASN A 64 -11.37 3.77 -11.77
N GLU A 65 -12.51 3.09 -11.87
CA GLU A 65 -12.57 1.67 -12.22
C GLU A 65 -11.71 0.79 -11.29
N PHE A 66 -11.76 1.07 -10.02
CA PHE A 66 -10.94 0.39 -9.03
C PHE A 66 -11.59 -0.94 -8.63
N TYR A 67 -11.16 -2.01 -9.29
CA TYR A 67 -11.73 -3.35 -9.12
C TYR A 67 -11.34 -3.98 -7.78
N TYR A 68 -12.15 -4.96 -7.34
CA TYR A 68 -11.84 -5.82 -6.20
C TYR A 68 -10.43 -6.45 -6.35
N THR A 69 -9.67 -6.52 -5.28
CA THR A 69 -8.26 -6.92 -5.16
C THR A 69 -7.23 -5.93 -5.72
N TYR A 70 -7.64 -4.90 -6.45
CA TYR A 70 -6.72 -3.89 -6.93
C TYR A 70 -6.17 -3.05 -5.79
N ARG A 71 -4.93 -2.61 -5.98
CA ARG A 71 -4.24 -1.68 -5.08
C ARG A 71 -3.47 -0.64 -5.88
N THR A 72 -3.30 0.53 -5.30
CA THR A 72 -2.43 1.56 -5.86
C THR A 72 -1.00 1.40 -5.36
N ASN A 73 -0.05 1.94 -6.10
CA ASN A 73 1.23 2.31 -5.51
C ASN A 73 1.03 3.45 -4.51
N TYR A 74 2.01 3.68 -3.64
CA TYR A 74 2.00 4.81 -2.75
C TYR A 74 2.02 6.11 -3.54
N THR A 75 0.98 6.93 -3.36
CA THR A 75 0.78 8.21 -4.02
C THR A 75 0.74 9.31 -2.97
N ARG A 76 1.27 10.49 -3.31
CA ARG A 76 1.24 11.65 -2.42
C ARG A 76 -0.15 12.23 -2.31
N VAL A 77 -0.51 12.57 -1.08
CA VAL A 77 -1.72 13.32 -0.75
C VAL A 77 -1.35 14.43 0.23
N TYR A 78 -2.02 15.57 0.15
CA TYR A 78 -1.83 16.61 1.15
C TYR A 78 -2.21 16.10 2.54
N SER A 79 -1.38 16.42 3.54
CA SER A 79 -1.64 16.09 4.93
C SER A 79 -2.83 16.89 5.51
N GLY A 80 -3.16 16.60 6.76
CA GLY A 80 -4.32 17.16 7.46
C GLY A 80 -5.59 16.34 7.28
N ASP A 81 -6.71 16.93 7.69
CA ASP A 81 -8.02 16.27 7.63
C ASP A 81 -8.55 16.21 6.20
N ARG A 82 -8.97 15.04 5.80
CA ARG A 82 -9.54 14.74 4.48
C ARG A 82 -10.80 13.91 4.65
N THR A 83 -11.76 14.11 3.77
CA THR A 83 -12.90 13.19 3.65
C THR A 83 -12.68 12.34 2.40
N LEU A 84 -12.57 11.04 2.61
CA LEU A 84 -12.57 10.03 1.55
C LEU A 84 -14.01 9.77 1.15
N TYR A 85 -14.33 9.83 -0.13
CA TYR A 85 -15.58 9.40 -0.72
C TYR A 85 -15.35 8.18 -1.59
N VAL A 86 -16.23 7.21 -1.51
CA VAL A 86 -16.23 6.00 -2.34
C VAL A 86 -17.58 5.89 -3.03
N PHE A 87 -17.57 5.66 -4.33
CA PHE A 87 -18.73 5.60 -5.19
C PHE A 87 -18.71 4.28 -5.97
N ASN A 88 -19.87 3.82 -6.44
CA ASN A 88 -19.88 2.93 -7.59
C ASN A 88 -19.41 3.71 -8.81
N ARG A 89 -18.73 3.02 -9.72
CA ARG A 89 -18.27 3.63 -10.97
C ARG A 89 -19.40 4.36 -11.69
N GLY A 90 -19.14 5.65 -11.99
CA GLY A 90 -20.05 6.50 -12.76
C GLY A 90 -21.25 7.02 -12.00
N GLU A 91 -21.42 6.69 -10.71
CA GLU A 91 -22.51 7.19 -9.88
C GLU A 91 -22.13 8.52 -9.22
N SER A 92 -23.12 9.37 -9.00
CA SER A 92 -22.97 10.66 -8.31
C SER A 92 -23.09 10.54 -6.79
N ASP A 93 -23.81 9.54 -6.33
CA ASP A 93 -24.05 9.31 -4.90
C ASP A 93 -23.00 8.39 -4.31
N SER A 94 -22.36 8.84 -3.24
CA SER A 94 -21.34 8.04 -2.57
C SER A 94 -21.95 6.86 -1.83
N LEU A 95 -21.31 5.68 -1.95
CA LEU A 95 -21.63 4.51 -1.13
C LEU A 95 -21.39 4.80 0.35
N PHE A 96 -20.28 5.47 0.64
CA PHE A 96 -19.98 5.97 1.97
C PHE A 96 -18.91 7.07 1.90
N SER A 97 -18.75 7.78 3.00
CA SER A 97 -17.63 8.68 3.22
C SER A 97 -16.95 8.41 4.55
N LYS A 98 -15.65 8.74 4.65
CA LYS A 98 -14.88 8.61 5.87
C LYS A 98 -13.92 9.77 6.04
N ASN A 99 -13.94 10.37 7.23
CA ASN A 99 -12.90 11.32 7.62
C ASN A 99 -11.63 10.58 7.99
N VAL A 100 -10.50 11.04 7.45
CA VAL A 100 -9.16 10.53 7.67
C VAL A 100 -8.23 11.69 7.91
N THR A 101 -7.28 11.53 8.82
CA THR A 101 -6.24 12.51 9.10
C THR A 101 -4.88 11.97 8.68
N PHE A 102 -4.18 12.69 7.84
CA PHE A 102 -2.84 12.34 7.40
C PHE A 102 -1.80 13.27 8.04
N GLU A 103 -0.86 12.68 8.77
CA GLU A 103 0.30 13.41 9.26
C GLU A 103 1.32 13.62 8.13
N PRO A 104 2.03 14.77 8.07
CA PRO A 104 3.09 14.99 7.10
C PRO A 104 4.16 13.90 7.16
N LYS A 105 4.72 13.53 6.01
CA LYS A 105 5.83 12.56 5.87
C LYS A 105 5.51 11.16 6.39
N LYS A 106 4.24 10.84 6.65
CA LYS A 106 3.81 9.50 7.08
C LYS A 106 3.23 8.73 5.92
N ARG A 107 3.26 7.40 6.07
CA ARG A 107 2.69 6.44 5.11
C ARG A 107 1.44 5.82 5.67
N TYR A 108 0.49 5.56 4.77
CA TYR A 108 -0.78 4.97 5.12
C TYR A 108 -1.24 3.99 4.05
N SER A 109 -1.89 2.93 4.49
CA SER A 109 -2.71 2.04 3.66
C SER A 109 -4.17 2.25 4.02
N ILE A 110 -5.04 2.41 3.02
CA ILE A 110 -6.49 2.47 3.18
C ILE A 110 -7.08 1.22 2.55
N PHE A 111 -7.68 0.37 3.34
CA PHE A 111 -8.44 -0.78 2.87
C PHE A 111 -9.91 -0.43 2.78
N ILE A 112 -10.49 -0.49 1.59
CA ILE A 112 -11.94 -0.50 1.42
C ILE A 112 -12.39 -1.92 1.70
N VAL A 113 -13.32 -2.10 2.61
CA VAL A 113 -13.69 -3.43 3.13
C VAL A 113 -15.20 -3.56 3.26
N ASP A 114 -15.65 -4.80 3.43
CA ASP A 114 -17.07 -5.14 3.50
C ASP A 114 -17.78 -4.91 2.15
N THR A 115 -19.09 -5.03 2.12
CA THR A 115 -19.89 -4.92 0.89
C THR A 115 -21.19 -4.17 1.12
N LEU A 116 -21.73 -3.56 0.07
CA LEU A 116 -23.00 -2.87 0.05
C LEU A 116 -23.13 -1.85 1.20
N SER A 117 -24.23 -1.88 1.94
CA SER A 117 -24.51 -0.94 3.04
C SER A 117 -23.56 -1.03 4.24
N LYS A 118 -22.72 -2.06 4.31
CA LYS A 118 -21.70 -2.23 5.35
C LYS A 118 -20.32 -1.76 4.92
N MET A 119 -20.15 -1.36 3.65
CA MET A 119 -18.87 -0.92 3.11
C MET A 119 -18.28 0.19 3.96
N SER A 120 -16.99 0.09 4.22
CA SER A 120 -16.25 1.04 5.04
C SER A 120 -14.77 1.06 4.67
N ALA A 121 -14.01 1.98 5.25
CA ALA A 121 -12.57 2.04 5.05
C ALA A 121 -11.80 1.86 6.36
N VAL A 122 -10.70 1.14 6.31
CA VAL A 122 -9.75 0.97 7.41
C VAL A 122 -8.48 1.74 7.07
N LEU A 123 -8.14 2.76 7.86
CA LEU A 123 -6.91 3.52 7.73
C LEU A 123 -5.83 2.85 8.61
N VAL A 124 -4.74 2.46 8.01
CA VAL A 124 -3.58 1.85 8.68
C VAL A 124 -2.37 2.75 8.48
N ARG A 125 -1.72 3.14 9.57
CA ARG A 125 -0.42 3.83 9.51
C ARG A 125 0.67 2.81 9.26
N ASP A 126 1.44 3.01 8.20
CA ASP A 126 2.52 2.12 7.81
C ASP A 126 3.83 2.58 8.44
N SER A 127 4.48 1.69 9.17
CA SER A 127 5.81 1.95 9.71
C SER A 127 6.85 1.82 8.59
N VAL A 128 7.76 2.78 8.52
CA VAL A 128 8.94 2.70 7.64
C VAL A 128 10.08 2.16 8.49
N MET A 129 10.38 0.87 8.34
CA MET A 129 11.49 0.21 9.03
C MET A 129 12.33 -0.52 8.00
N ALA A 130 13.63 -0.33 8.03
CA ALA A 130 14.53 -1.11 7.18
C ALA A 130 14.75 -2.50 7.80
N PRO A 131 14.46 -3.60 7.09
CA PRO A 131 14.88 -4.92 7.51
C PRO A 131 16.40 -4.99 7.65
N LYS A 132 16.90 -5.80 8.58
CA LYS A 132 18.33 -5.96 8.81
C LYS A 132 18.86 -7.23 8.16
N GLY A 133 20.07 -7.15 7.61
CA GLY A 133 20.72 -8.31 6.98
C GLY A 133 19.86 -8.87 5.83
N ASP A 134 19.81 -10.17 5.72
CA ASP A 134 19.12 -10.92 4.65
C ASP A 134 17.65 -11.20 5.01
N SER A 135 16.94 -10.16 5.45
CA SER A 135 15.59 -10.29 5.96
C SER A 135 14.58 -9.39 5.26
N VAL A 136 13.32 -9.71 5.48
CA VAL A 136 12.13 -8.96 5.12
C VAL A 136 11.32 -8.69 6.38
N LEU A 137 10.42 -7.74 6.36
CA LEU A 137 9.42 -7.56 7.41
C LEU A 137 8.05 -7.96 6.90
N LEU A 138 7.36 -8.79 7.66
CA LEU A 138 6.03 -9.32 7.35
C LEU A 138 5.02 -8.90 8.40
N ARG A 139 3.80 -8.56 7.99
CA ARG A 139 2.64 -8.41 8.87
C ARG A 139 1.37 -8.92 8.20
N LEU A 140 0.35 -9.23 9.00
CA LEU A 140 -0.98 -9.62 8.54
C LEU A 140 -1.98 -8.49 8.74
N ALA A 141 -2.83 -8.26 7.73
CA ALA A 141 -4.03 -7.44 7.82
C ALA A 141 -5.26 -8.32 7.57
N ASN A 142 -6.12 -8.49 8.57
CA ASN A 142 -7.36 -9.25 8.40
C ASN A 142 -8.51 -8.30 8.03
N MET A 143 -8.91 -8.35 6.75
CA MET A 143 -9.98 -7.56 6.18
C MET A 143 -11.19 -8.42 5.77
N SER A 144 -11.26 -9.67 6.21
CA SER A 144 -12.39 -10.58 5.97
C SER A 144 -13.44 -10.46 7.07
N PRO A 145 -14.72 -10.14 6.71
CA PRO A 145 -15.76 -9.90 7.71
C PRO A 145 -16.19 -11.15 8.49
N ASP A 146 -16.04 -12.36 7.91
CA ASP A 146 -16.57 -13.61 8.49
C ASP A 146 -15.50 -14.69 8.75
N ALA A 147 -14.22 -14.40 8.48
CA ALA A 147 -13.15 -15.35 8.78
C ALA A 147 -12.95 -15.59 10.29
N GLY A 148 -13.42 -14.63 11.13
CA GLY A 148 -13.07 -14.58 12.54
C GLY A 148 -11.62 -14.13 12.75
N PRO A 149 -11.07 -14.31 13.96
CA PRO A 149 -9.65 -14.14 14.19
C PRO A 149 -8.83 -15.16 13.39
N VAL A 150 -7.72 -14.72 12.79
CA VAL A 150 -6.89 -15.56 11.93
C VAL A 150 -5.42 -15.51 12.33
N ASP A 151 -4.70 -16.59 11.99
CA ASP A 151 -3.25 -16.69 12.09
C ASP A 151 -2.65 -16.73 10.68
N LEU A 152 -1.44 -16.17 10.51
CA LEU A 152 -0.68 -16.22 9.27
C LEU A 152 0.48 -17.19 9.40
N TYR A 153 0.58 -18.10 8.46
CA TYR A 153 1.71 -19.02 8.32
C TYR A 153 2.36 -18.91 6.94
N ILE A 154 3.62 -19.27 6.85
CA ILE A 154 4.22 -19.70 5.60
C ILE A 154 3.94 -21.20 5.47
N GLN A 155 3.47 -21.63 4.31
CA GLN A 155 3.13 -23.05 4.07
C GLN A 155 4.32 -23.95 4.40
N GLY A 156 4.05 -25.01 5.16
CA GLY A 156 5.07 -25.94 5.64
C GLY A 156 5.73 -25.53 6.98
N ASN A 157 5.56 -24.29 7.44
CA ASN A 157 6.10 -23.85 8.72
C ASN A 157 5.11 -24.16 9.86
N THR A 158 5.67 -24.49 11.02
CA THR A 158 4.89 -24.75 12.25
C THR A 158 4.72 -23.49 13.10
N THR A 159 5.57 -22.48 12.91
CA THR A 159 5.53 -21.21 13.65
C THR A 159 4.78 -20.17 12.84
N PRO A 160 3.76 -19.52 13.42
CA PRO A 160 3.03 -18.47 12.73
C PRO A 160 3.84 -17.17 12.60
N VAL A 161 3.61 -16.45 11.52
CA VAL A 161 4.12 -15.07 11.30
C VAL A 161 3.34 -14.05 12.14
N ALA A 162 2.03 -14.25 12.28
CA ALA A 162 1.14 -13.44 13.10
C ALA A 162 0.01 -14.29 13.64
N GLN A 163 -0.54 -13.92 14.82
CA GLN A 163 -1.56 -14.71 15.51
C GLN A 163 -2.73 -13.86 15.98
N HIS A 164 -3.93 -14.46 15.97
CA HIS A 164 -5.17 -13.92 16.55
C HIS A 164 -5.56 -12.53 16.01
N ILE A 165 -5.32 -12.29 14.71
CA ILE A 165 -5.65 -11.01 14.10
C ILE A 165 -7.14 -10.98 13.75
N GLY A 166 -7.90 -10.19 14.49
CA GLY A 166 -9.34 -9.99 14.30
C GLY A 166 -9.66 -9.14 13.07
N TYR A 167 -10.91 -9.14 12.67
CA TYR A 167 -11.42 -8.32 11.56
C TYR A 167 -11.09 -6.83 11.73
N LYS A 168 -10.64 -6.17 10.65
CA LYS A 168 -10.18 -4.77 10.60
C LYS A 168 -8.92 -4.48 11.42
N ASN A 169 -8.23 -5.51 11.90
CA ASN A 169 -6.98 -5.38 12.64
C ASN A 169 -5.76 -5.77 11.79
N VAL A 170 -4.63 -5.19 12.17
CA VAL A 170 -3.33 -5.41 11.52
C VAL A 170 -2.31 -5.76 12.60
N SER A 171 -1.48 -6.78 12.36
CA SER A 171 -0.41 -7.17 13.26
C SER A 171 0.75 -6.17 13.21
N THR A 172 1.65 -6.26 14.17
CA THR A 172 2.98 -5.66 14.06
C THR A 172 3.80 -6.36 12.98
N PHE A 173 4.84 -5.70 12.50
CA PHE A 173 5.83 -6.32 11.62
C PHE A 173 6.74 -7.26 12.40
N VAL A 174 7.01 -8.43 11.81
CA VAL A 174 8.01 -9.39 12.30
C VAL A 174 9.07 -9.61 11.24
N SER A 175 10.31 -9.83 11.67
CA SER A 175 11.42 -10.13 10.76
C SER A 175 11.36 -11.58 10.31
N PHE A 176 11.55 -11.80 9.02
CA PHE A 176 11.61 -13.11 8.40
C PHE A 176 12.77 -13.16 7.40
N LYS A 177 13.33 -14.34 7.15
CA LYS A 177 14.36 -14.50 6.13
C LYS A 177 13.76 -14.27 4.73
N SER A 178 14.50 -13.61 3.84
CA SER A 178 14.10 -13.51 2.44
C SER A 178 14.04 -14.90 1.80
N GLU A 179 12.97 -15.18 1.06
CA GLU A 179 12.71 -16.52 0.51
C GLU A 179 11.91 -16.39 -0.79
N LYS A 180 12.06 -17.37 -1.69
CA LYS A 180 11.34 -17.44 -2.96
C LYS A 180 10.40 -18.62 -2.98
N ASP A 181 9.40 -18.56 -3.87
CA ASP A 181 8.46 -19.64 -4.16
C ASP A 181 7.70 -20.14 -2.92
N ILE A 182 7.40 -19.23 -1.99
CA ILE A 182 6.61 -19.52 -0.81
C ILE A 182 5.13 -19.24 -1.03
N LYS A 183 4.29 -19.87 -0.21
CA LYS A 183 2.86 -19.54 -0.10
C LYS A 183 2.56 -19.15 1.33
N PHE A 184 1.65 -18.21 1.47
CA PHE A 184 1.07 -17.83 2.75
C PHE A 184 -0.23 -18.60 2.97
N GLU A 185 -0.44 -19.10 4.17
CA GLU A 185 -1.69 -19.69 4.62
C GLU A 185 -2.31 -18.84 5.72
N VAL A 186 -3.57 -18.48 5.53
CA VAL A 186 -4.41 -17.91 6.57
C VAL A 186 -5.20 -19.05 7.20
N ARG A 187 -5.03 -19.23 8.51
CA ARG A 187 -5.68 -20.30 9.29
C ARG A 187 -6.62 -19.71 10.32
N ALA A 188 -7.67 -20.46 10.70
CA ALA A 188 -8.49 -20.10 11.83
C ALA A 188 -7.62 -20.06 13.10
N ALA A 189 -7.70 -18.97 13.86
CA ALA A 189 -6.78 -18.69 14.97
C ALA A 189 -6.72 -19.85 15.98
N GLY A 190 -5.51 -20.24 16.36
CA GLY A 190 -5.26 -21.31 17.31
C GLY A 190 -5.55 -22.72 16.77
N THR A 191 -5.78 -22.87 15.46
CA THR A 191 -6.06 -24.17 14.84
C THR A 191 -5.17 -24.42 13.62
N ASN A 192 -5.19 -25.66 13.11
CA ASN A 192 -4.55 -26.04 11.86
C ASN A 192 -5.47 -25.92 10.64
N THR A 193 -6.68 -25.38 10.81
CA THR A 193 -7.65 -25.25 9.72
C THR A 193 -7.24 -24.13 8.79
N VAL A 194 -6.78 -24.47 7.58
CA VAL A 194 -6.46 -23.51 6.52
C VAL A 194 -7.77 -22.98 5.94
N LEU A 195 -7.91 -21.66 5.96
CA LEU A 195 -9.06 -20.93 5.41
C LEU A 195 -8.80 -20.49 3.97
N ALA A 196 -7.58 -20.06 3.67
CA ALA A 196 -7.17 -19.65 2.32
C ALA A 196 -5.63 -19.72 2.20
N THR A 197 -5.16 -19.88 0.96
CA THR A 197 -3.73 -19.94 0.61
C THR A 197 -3.45 -18.97 -0.53
N SER A 198 -2.34 -18.25 -0.47
CA SER A 198 -1.90 -17.35 -1.55
C SER A 198 -1.34 -18.13 -2.74
N ASP A 199 -1.22 -17.45 -3.88
CA ASP A 199 -0.31 -17.89 -4.94
C ASP A 199 1.15 -17.85 -4.46
N LEU A 200 2.05 -18.42 -5.27
CA LEU A 200 3.50 -18.34 -5.04
C LEU A 200 3.97 -16.89 -4.96
N LYS A 201 4.76 -16.58 -3.96
CA LYS A 201 5.30 -15.23 -3.72
C LYS A 201 6.82 -15.30 -3.53
N ASN A 202 7.50 -14.23 -3.95
CA ASN A 202 8.92 -14.04 -3.73
C ASN A 202 9.12 -12.88 -2.74
N LEU A 203 9.84 -13.15 -1.67
CA LEU A 203 10.21 -12.15 -0.67
C LEU A 203 11.63 -11.67 -0.93
N TYR A 204 11.74 -10.46 -1.44
CA TYR A 204 13.05 -9.86 -1.75
C TYR A 204 13.61 -9.14 -0.53
N ASN A 205 14.87 -9.41 -0.24
CA ASN A 205 15.61 -8.81 0.86
C ASN A 205 15.43 -7.28 0.94
N GLY A 206 15.37 -6.77 2.14
CA GLY A 206 15.25 -5.34 2.41
C GLY A 206 13.82 -4.78 2.28
N ASN A 207 12.85 -5.58 1.87
CA ASN A 207 11.47 -5.13 1.69
C ASN A 207 10.58 -5.42 2.91
N GLN A 208 9.50 -4.65 3.01
CA GLN A 208 8.39 -4.88 3.92
C GLN A 208 7.18 -5.37 3.13
N TYR A 209 6.42 -6.30 3.70
CA TYR A 209 5.22 -6.84 3.08
C TYR A 209 4.05 -6.84 4.06
N THR A 210 2.90 -6.38 3.60
CA THR A 210 1.62 -6.66 4.25
C THR A 210 0.95 -7.80 3.48
N ILE A 211 0.75 -8.91 4.16
CA ILE A 211 -0.11 -9.97 3.71
C ILE A 211 -1.52 -9.59 4.19
N TRP A 212 -2.49 -9.60 3.30
CA TRP A 212 -3.84 -9.24 3.69
C TRP A 212 -4.83 -10.28 3.19
N THR A 213 -5.87 -10.49 3.99
CA THR A 213 -6.97 -11.38 3.63
C THR A 213 -8.26 -10.58 3.55
N SER A 214 -9.10 -10.90 2.58
CA SER A 214 -10.40 -10.30 2.35
C SER A 214 -11.35 -11.31 1.71
N GLY A 215 -12.57 -10.91 1.45
CA GLY A 215 -13.62 -11.84 1.00
C GLY A 215 -14.29 -12.55 2.16
N TYR A 216 -15.20 -13.45 1.84
CA TYR A 216 -16.00 -14.19 2.81
C TYR A 216 -15.59 -15.66 2.82
N LYS A 217 -15.35 -16.19 4.02
CA LYS A 217 -15.13 -17.63 4.24
C LYS A 217 -16.35 -18.46 3.80
N SER A 218 -17.53 -17.90 3.93
CA SER A 218 -18.79 -18.55 3.55
C SER A 218 -19.08 -18.56 2.04
N MET A 219 -18.29 -17.82 1.23
CA MET A 219 -18.48 -17.70 -0.21
C MET A 219 -17.43 -18.49 -1.00
N HIS A 220 -17.83 -18.95 -2.20
CA HIS A 220 -16.97 -19.74 -3.08
C HIS A 220 -16.84 -19.14 -4.49
N THR A 221 -17.49 -18.01 -4.77
CA THR A 221 -17.36 -17.29 -6.04
C THR A 221 -16.06 -16.51 -6.10
N ASP A 222 -15.48 -16.34 -7.29
CA ASP A 222 -14.15 -15.72 -7.45
C ASP A 222 -14.09 -14.28 -6.93
N ASN A 223 -15.16 -13.53 -7.02
CA ASN A 223 -15.25 -12.16 -6.53
C ASN A 223 -15.76 -12.04 -5.08
N GLY A 224 -16.05 -13.14 -4.42
CA GLY A 224 -16.58 -13.16 -3.04
C GLY A 224 -15.79 -14.03 -2.07
N LYS A 225 -15.10 -15.07 -2.56
CA LYS A 225 -14.35 -16.02 -1.70
C LYS A 225 -13.23 -15.35 -0.92
N LEU A 226 -12.89 -15.99 0.20
CA LEU A 226 -11.74 -15.58 1.00
C LEU A 226 -10.43 -15.70 0.18
N ILE A 227 -9.66 -14.64 0.16
CA ILE A 227 -8.38 -14.54 -0.54
C ILE A 227 -7.23 -14.19 0.41
N VAL A 228 -6.02 -14.48 -0.03
CA VAL A 228 -4.77 -14.04 0.61
C VAL A 228 -3.90 -13.37 -0.44
N GLU A 229 -3.65 -12.09 -0.26
CA GLU A 229 -2.85 -11.28 -1.16
C GLU A 229 -1.66 -10.64 -0.45
N THR A 230 -0.69 -10.16 -1.25
CA THR A 230 0.54 -9.58 -0.74
C THR A 230 0.77 -8.18 -1.31
N MET A 231 1.06 -7.24 -0.44
CA MET A 231 1.43 -5.87 -0.80
C MET A 231 2.86 -5.59 -0.34
N ALA A 232 3.76 -5.32 -1.29
CA ALA A 232 5.09 -4.85 -0.98
C ALA A 232 5.08 -3.33 -0.72
N HIS A 233 5.82 -2.91 0.30
CA HIS A 233 6.06 -1.50 0.61
C HIS A 233 7.43 -1.12 0.03
N TYR A 234 7.43 -0.60 -1.21
CA TYR A 234 8.66 -0.08 -1.81
C TYR A 234 9.02 1.29 -1.24
N TYR A 235 10.32 1.51 -1.05
CA TYR A 235 10.89 2.76 -0.53
C TYR A 235 11.31 3.69 -1.67
#